data_1e28cc8038dac4fd99541156becaa1e6
#
_entry.id   1e28cc8038dac4fd99541156becaa1e6
#
_cell.length_a   1.000
_cell.length_b   1.000
_cell.length_c   1.000
_cell.angle_alpha   90.00
_cell.angle_beta   90.00
_cell.angle_gamma   90.00
#
_symmetry.space_group_name_H-M   'P 1'
#
loop_
_entity.id
_entity.type
_entity.pdbx_description
1 polymer ?
#
loop_
_entity_poly.entity_id
_entity_poly.type
_entity_poly.pdbx_seq_one_letter_code
_entity_poly.pdbx_strand_id
1 'polypeptide(L)'
;MLKPYFLKLIFSFICLGVLASNFWTMRNWTERTGVYDDICYLRQAHLFQRFGLGGFDTNITRDDDRYFATLAREIGYEAWNDPTRAPCHTQIGEKHVIQYPPGTGLALSIFPAGFQRVSLYAAANIMVFLAAILAIWSTRPPLAMVGSGVVGMAAIYFMVNPSKASYSMAPTMIVCAVVGFLTGVLANHPKSSQRTIAAVAAGLLLGLAVSFRLPNLLLSAGYFMVLLTLAARSAKSDDIVRLVSFGAAYLVGLVPTLVSNAINAGSVLATTYSSVDATPPDFSFSIARQYSSDMQGALILLIATWSIVALTANVRKTAASIVAVNIVLNFGFFLTHSISTPYYVMPLVLLSMWTLLFSFLNDPRSESVYPPGELAFANVTKTGPRQE
;
A
#
# COMPACT_ATOMS: atom_id res chain seq x y z
N MET A 1 -11.81 31.54 15.85
CA MET A 1 -11.02 30.51 15.14
C MET A 1 -10.44 29.54 16.15
N LEU A 2 -10.65 28.22 15.98
CA LEU A 2 -10.04 27.18 16.81
C LEU A 2 -8.51 27.26 16.65
N LYS A 3 -7.77 27.22 17.77
CA LYS A 3 -6.31 27.20 17.72
C LYS A 3 -5.83 25.99 16.90
N PRO A 4 -4.84 26.10 16.01
CA PRO A 4 -4.36 25.00 15.16
C PRO A 4 -4.04 23.72 15.94
N TYR A 5 -3.50 23.86 17.14
CA TYR A 5 -3.20 22.73 18.02
C TYR A 5 -4.45 21.94 18.42
N PHE A 6 -5.57 22.63 18.63
CA PHE A 6 -6.82 21.99 19.01
C PHE A 6 -7.40 21.13 17.87
N LEU A 7 -7.30 21.60 16.61
CA LEU A 7 -7.68 20.81 15.45
C LEU A 7 -6.84 19.53 15.32
N LYS A 8 -5.52 19.62 15.53
CA LYS A 8 -4.64 18.44 15.53
C LYS A 8 -5.08 17.41 16.58
N LEU A 9 -5.39 17.85 17.78
CA LEU A 9 -5.89 16.97 18.83
C LEU A 9 -7.21 16.33 18.45
N ILE A 10 -8.20 17.08 17.94
CA ILE A 10 -9.49 16.56 17.52
C ILE A 10 -9.30 15.43 16.49
N PHE A 11 -8.56 15.68 15.42
CA PHE A 11 -8.34 14.66 14.38
C PHE A 11 -7.52 13.47 14.87
N SER A 12 -6.56 13.69 15.77
CA SER A 12 -5.83 12.59 16.41
C SER A 12 -6.77 11.71 17.25
N PHE A 13 -7.68 12.30 18.01
CA PHE A 13 -8.69 11.55 18.79
C PHE A 13 -9.70 10.83 17.90
N ILE A 14 -10.13 11.44 16.79
CA ILE A 14 -10.99 10.78 15.81
C ILE A 14 -10.28 9.55 15.22
N CYS A 15 -9.04 9.71 14.76
CA CYS A 15 -8.23 8.59 14.25
C CYS A 15 -8.03 7.49 15.30
N LEU A 16 -7.79 7.86 16.56
CA LEU A 16 -7.70 6.92 17.67
C LEU A 16 -9.04 6.18 17.92
N GLY A 17 -10.17 6.88 17.82
CA GLY A 17 -11.49 6.29 17.93
C GLY A 17 -11.76 5.25 16.83
N VAL A 18 -11.35 5.55 15.56
CA VAL A 18 -11.46 4.58 14.46
C VAL A 18 -10.52 3.39 14.68
N LEU A 19 -9.29 3.63 15.13
CA LEU A 19 -8.36 2.56 15.50
C LEU A 19 -8.95 1.65 16.59
N ALA A 20 -9.51 2.22 17.65
CA ALA A 20 -10.15 1.48 18.73
C ALA A 20 -11.34 0.66 18.21
N SER A 21 -12.16 1.22 17.31
CA SER A 21 -13.25 0.50 16.64
C SER A 21 -12.75 -0.69 15.83
N ASN A 22 -11.62 -0.53 15.10
CA ASN A 22 -10.99 -1.63 14.37
C ASN A 22 -10.53 -2.75 15.33
N PHE A 23 -9.86 -2.41 16.43
CA PHE A 23 -9.46 -3.40 17.45
C PHE A 23 -10.67 -4.11 18.07
N TRP A 24 -11.75 -3.36 18.32
CA TRP A 24 -12.99 -3.95 18.80
C TRP A 24 -13.59 -4.94 17.80
N THR A 25 -13.56 -4.63 16.52
CA THR A 25 -13.99 -5.52 15.45
C THR A 25 -13.12 -6.77 15.38
N MET A 26 -11.80 -6.60 15.48
CA MET A 26 -10.84 -7.69 15.39
C MET A 26 -10.83 -8.63 16.60
N ARG A 27 -11.38 -8.23 17.76
CA ARG A 27 -11.37 -9.05 18.99
C ARG A 27 -12.00 -10.43 18.82
N ASN A 28 -12.96 -10.55 17.90
CA ASN A 28 -13.67 -11.79 17.60
C ASN A 28 -13.12 -12.52 16.38
N TRP A 29 -12.04 -12.02 15.79
CA TRP A 29 -11.45 -12.67 14.64
C TRP A 29 -10.70 -13.92 15.06
N THR A 30 -10.83 -14.94 14.25
CA THR A 30 -10.07 -16.18 14.36
C THR A 30 -9.37 -16.42 13.01
N GLU A 31 -8.38 -17.31 12.97
CA GLU A 31 -7.74 -17.71 11.71
C GLU A 31 -8.68 -18.50 10.79
N ARG A 32 -9.81 -18.97 11.33
CA ARG A 32 -10.85 -19.66 10.57
C ARG A 32 -11.76 -18.73 9.76
N THR A 33 -11.75 -17.43 10.06
CA THR A 33 -12.57 -16.43 9.37
C THR A 33 -11.71 -15.60 8.45
N GLY A 34 -11.78 -15.85 7.16
CA GLY A 34 -11.04 -15.13 6.13
C GLY A 34 -11.67 -15.34 4.77
N VAL A 35 -11.03 -14.85 3.73
CA VAL A 35 -11.32 -15.26 2.37
C VAL A 35 -10.63 -16.60 2.09
N TYR A 36 -11.12 -17.29 1.06
CA TYR A 36 -10.62 -18.60 0.66
C TYR A 36 -9.09 -18.69 0.53
N ASP A 37 -8.46 -17.64 0.02
CA ASP A 37 -7.02 -17.55 -0.20
C ASP A 37 -6.20 -17.55 1.10
N ASP A 38 -6.82 -17.14 2.20
CA ASP A 38 -6.12 -16.86 3.45
C ASP A 38 -5.57 -18.11 4.14
N ILE A 39 -6.21 -19.27 3.92
CA ILE A 39 -5.70 -20.56 4.44
C ILE A 39 -4.34 -20.91 3.84
N CYS A 40 -4.09 -20.52 2.59
CA CYS A 40 -2.82 -20.77 1.95
C CYS A 40 -1.71 -19.86 2.45
N TYR A 41 -2.04 -18.63 2.83
CA TYR A 41 -1.08 -17.78 3.55
C TYR A 41 -0.75 -18.34 4.94
N LEU A 42 -1.73 -18.91 5.66
CA LEU A 42 -1.46 -19.59 6.93
C LEU A 42 -0.59 -20.83 6.72
N ARG A 43 -0.84 -21.61 5.67
CA ARG A 43 0.03 -22.73 5.31
C ARG A 43 1.45 -22.25 4.98
N GLN A 44 1.61 -21.19 4.19
CA GLN A 44 2.93 -20.61 3.94
C GLN A 44 3.62 -20.19 5.23
N ALA A 45 2.89 -19.54 6.13
CA ALA A 45 3.43 -19.13 7.45
C ALA A 45 3.91 -20.34 8.26
N HIS A 46 3.11 -21.42 8.30
CA HIS A 46 3.48 -22.67 8.95
C HIS A 46 4.74 -23.29 8.34
N LEU A 47 4.86 -23.30 7.01
CA LEU A 47 6.06 -23.80 6.33
C LEU A 47 7.30 -22.98 6.70
N PHE A 48 7.19 -21.63 6.76
CA PHE A 48 8.29 -20.77 7.20
C PHE A 48 8.63 -20.99 8.67
N GLN A 49 7.66 -21.15 9.55
CA GLN A 49 7.92 -21.44 10.97
C GLN A 49 8.60 -22.79 11.17
N ARG A 50 8.25 -23.78 10.37
CA ARG A 50 8.78 -25.13 10.48
C ARG A 50 10.15 -25.31 9.81
N PHE A 51 10.35 -24.70 8.64
CA PHE A 51 11.52 -24.96 7.80
C PHE A 51 12.39 -23.73 7.52
N GLY A 52 12.10 -22.57 8.15
CA GLY A 52 12.82 -21.32 7.87
C GLY A 52 12.72 -20.97 6.37
N LEU A 53 13.85 -20.64 5.75
CA LEU A 53 13.89 -20.34 4.31
C LEU A 53 13.48 -21.54 3.41
N GLY A 54 13.54 -22.78 3.92
CA GLY A 54 12.96 -23.93 3.22
C GLY A 54 11.45 -23.83 3.02
N GLY A 55 10.75 -22.95 3.72
CA GLY A 55 9.32 -22.65 3.55
C GLY A 55 8.97 -21.98 2.22
N PHE A 56 9.96 -21.56 1.41
CA PHE A 56 9.70 -21.13 0.03
C PHE A 56 9.21 -22.27 -0.86
N ASP A 57 9.57 -23.52 -0.60
CA ASP A 57 9.00 -24.66 -1.28
C ASP A 57 7.63 -24.99 -0.71
N THR A 58 6.60 -24.77 -1.53
CA THR A 58 5.20 -24.90 -1.11
C THR A 58 4.53 -26.17 -1.63
N ASN A 59 5.30 -27.16 -2.12
CA ASN A 59 4.75 -28.41 -2.59
C ASN A 59 3.85 -29.05 -1.52
N ILE A 60 2.69 -29.54 -1.93
CA ILE A 60 1.69 -30.12 -1.02
C ILE A 60 2.22 -31.36 -0.27
N THR A 61 3.20 -32.05 -0.82
CA THR A 61 3.86 -33.21 -0.17
C THR A 61 4.56 -32.83 1.14
N ARG A 62 4.80 -31.54 1.39
CA ARG A 62 5.36 -31.02 2.65
C ARG A 62 4.31 -30.82 3.76
N ASP A 63 3.08 -31.24 3.54
CA ASP A 63 2.02 -31.27 4.57
C ASP A 63 2.00 -32.63 5.32
N ASP A 64 3.21 -33.17 5.61
CA ASP A 64 3.41 -34.45 6.29
C ASP A 64 2.86 -34.45 7.74
N ASP A 65 2.74 -33.28 8.38
CA ASP A 65 2.10 -33.08 9.68
C ASP A 65 0.57 -32.84 9.58
N ARG A 66 0.01 -32.83 8.38
CA ARG A 66 -1.42 -32.60 8.09
C ARG A 66 -1.95 -31.25 8.58
N TYR A 67 -1.09 -30.26 8.74
CA TYR A 67 -1.51 -28.95 9.19
C TYR A 67 -2.57 -28.36 8.25
N PHE A 68 -2.28 -28.32 6.95
CA PHE A 68 -3.19 -27.74 5.96
C PHE A 68 -4.48 -28.53 5.82
N ALA A 69 -4.42 -29.86 5.83
CA ALA A 69 -5.59 -30.72 5.80
C ALA A 69 -6.50 -30.49 7.01
N THR A 70 -5.92 -30.26 8.19
CA THR A 70 -6.67 -29.97 9.41
C THR A 70 -7.32 -28.58 9.32
N LEU A 71 -6.56 -27.56 8.91
CA LEU A 71 -7.07 -26.20 8.74
C LEU A 71 -8.20 -26.14 7.70
N ALA A 72 -8.04 -26.79 6.55
CA ALA A 72 -9.06 -26.86 5.50
C ALA A 72 -10.37 -27.49 6.01
N ARG A 73 -10.28 -28.57 6.79
CA ARG A 73 -11.45 -29.22 7.41
C ARG A 73 -12.15 -28.34 8.43
N GLU A 74 -11.39 -27.62 9.25
CA GLU A 74 -11.92 -26.71 10.25
C GLU A 74 -12.73 -25.57 9.68
N ILE A 75 -12.43 -25.14 8.44
CA ILE A 75 -13.18 -24.09 7.73
C ILE A 75 -14.29 -24.66 6.83
N GLY A 76 -14.57 -25.97 6.92
CA GLY A 76 -15.63 -26.62 6.14
C GLY A 76 -15.25 -27.00 4.71
N TYR A 77 -13.97 -27.07 4.40
CA TYR A 77 -13.47 -27.48 3.09
C TYR A 77 -13.30 -29.00 3.05
N GLU A 78 -14.41 -29.75 2.89
CA GLU A 78 -14.40 -31.22 2.91
C GLU A 78 -13.82 -31.85 1.64
N ALA A 79 -13.75 -31.12 0.55
CA ALA A 79 -13.30 -31.63 -0.76
C ALA A 79 -11.79 -31.93 -0.86
N TRP A 80 -11.07 -31.92 0.25
CA TRP A 80 -9.60 -31.94 0.27
C TRP A 80 -8.97 -33.34 0.46
N ASN A 81 -9.65 -34.39 0.18
CA ASN A 81 -9.04 -35.72 0.23
C ASN A 81 -8.14 -36.04 -0.97
N ASP A 82 -8.17 -35.19 -2.00
CA ASP A 82 -7.36 -35.29 -3.21
C ASP A 82 -6.38 -34.11 -3.29
N PRO A 83 -5.06 -34.34 -3.19
CA PRO A 83 -4.05 -33.28 -3.31
C PRO A 83 -4.18 -32.44 -4.59
N THR A 84 -4.73 -32.98 -5.66
CA THR A 84 -4.94 -32.28 -6.93
C THR A 84 -6.03 -31.23 -6.86
N ARG A 85 -6.87 -31.26 -5.81
CA ARG A 85 -7.97 -30.33 -5.56
C ARG A 85 -7.72 -29.43 -4.35
N ALA A 86 -6.48 -29.42 -3.85
CA ALA A 86 -6.13 -28.58 -2.71
C ALA A 86 -6.41 -27.09 -3.03
N PRO A 87 -7.15 -26.37 -2.15
CA PRO A 87 -7.50 -24.98 -2.40
C PRO A 87 -6.25 -24.12 -2.61
N CYS A 88 -6.34 -23.13 -3.52
CA CYS A 88 -5.28 -22.20 -3.88
C CYS A 88 -3.94 -22.86 -4.27
N HIS A 89 -3.96 -24.13 -4.63
CA HIS A 89 -2.82 -24.82 -5.21
C HIS A 89 -3.02 -25.00 -6.71
N THR A 90 -1.92 -24.97 -7.43
CA THR A 90 -1.87 -25.23 -8.86
C THR A 90 -0.87 -26.34 -9.14
N GLN A 91 -1.16 -27.13 -10.16
CA GLN A 91 -0.24 -28.16 -10.63
C GLN A 91 0.78 -27.54 -11.57
N ILE A 92 2.07 -27.73 -11.27
CA ILE A 92 3.19 -27.37 -12.13
C ILE A 92 4.09 -28.60 -12.27
N GLY A 93 4.04 -29.23 -13.42
CA GLY A 93 4.68 -30.56 -13.63
C GLY A 93 4.09 -31.58 -12.67
N GLU A 94 4.95 -32.19 -11.85
CA GLU A 94 4.55 -33.18 -10.83
C GLU A 94 4.24 -32.56 -9.46
N LYS A 95 4.46 -31.22 -9.29
CA LYS A 95 4.25 -30.53 -8.03
C LYS A 95 2.86 -29.89 -7.96
N HIS A 96 2.27 -29.89 -6.77
CA HIS A 96 1.12 -29.07 -6.42
C HIS A 96 1.58 -28.00 -5.45
N VAL A 97 1.63 -26.77 -5.89
CA VAL A 97 2.24 -25.64 -5.16
C VAL A 97 1.23 -24.52 -4.95
N ILE A 98 1.44 -23.72 -3.90
CA ILE A 98 0.60 -22.55 -3.64
C ILE A 98 0.79 -21.55 -4.78
N GLN A 99 -0.32 -21.03 -5.31
CA GLN A 99 -0.28 -20.04 -6.41
C GLN A 99 0.10 -18.63 -5.95
N TYR A 100 0.02 -18.32 -4.65
CA TYR A 100 0.25 -16.96 -4.14
C TYR A 100 1.72 -16.70 -3.81
N PRO A 101 2.18 -15.43 -3.95
CA PRO A 101 3.53 -15.02 -3.58
C PRO A 101 3.81 -15.22 -2.09
N PRO A 102 5.08 -15.36 -1.67
CA PRO A 102 5.45 -15.84 -0.35
C PRO A 102 5.39 -14.81 0.78
N GLY A 103 5.38 -13.51 0.46
CA GLY A 103 5.62 -12.45 1.44
C GLY A 103 4.55 -12.33 2.51
N THR A 104 3.29 -12.61 2.18
CA THR A 104 2.21 -12.60 3.19
C THR A 104 2.39 -13.74 4.18
N GLY A 105 2.70 -14.94 3.72
CA GLY A 105 3.02 -16.06 4.61
C GLY A 105 4.26 -15.77 5.47
N LEU A 106 5.30 -15.19 4.88
CA LEU A 106 6.49 -14.79 5.64
C LEU A 106 6.16 -13.72 6.71
N ALA A 107 5.32 -12.72 6.39
CA ALA A 107 4.89 -11.73 7.38
C ALA A 107 4.06 -12.35 8.52
N LEU A 108 3.18 -13.29 8.20
CA LEU A 108 2.39 -14.04 9.19
C LEU A 108 3.27 -14.93 10.07
N SER A 109 4.35 -15.50 9.53
CA SER A 109 5.24 -16.42 10.26
C SER A 109 5.97 -15.78 11.44
N ILE A 110 6.05 -14.44 11.49
CA ILE A 110 6.64 -13.68 12.60
C ILE A 110 5.78 -13.82 13.87
N PHE A 111 4.49 -14.08 13.73
CA PHE A 111 3.55 -14.15 14.83
C PHE A 111 3.24 -15.60 15.23
N PRO A 112 2.90 -15.85 16.52
CA PRO A 112 2.54 -17.19 16.97
C PRO A 112 1.34 -17.76 16.22
N ALA A 113 1.37 -19.07 15.95
CA ALA A 113 0.23 -19.78 15.36
C ALA A 113 -1.03 -19.58 16.23
N GLY A 114 -2.18 -19.43 15.58
CA GLY A 114 -3.45 -19.13 16.23
C GLY A 114 -3.71 -17.63 16.45
N PHE A 115 -2.68 -16.77 16.35
CA PHE A 115 -2.79 -15.31 16.50
C PHE A 115 -2.23 -14.52 15.29
N GLN A 116 -1.83 -15.20 14.25
CA GLN A 116 -1.13 -14.62 13.11
C GLN A 116 -1.93 -13.54 12.41
N ARG A 117 -3.21 -13.80 12.12
CA ARG A 117 -4.11 -12.85 11.48
C ARG A 117 -4.29 -11.57 12.29
N VAL A 118 -4.72 -11.72 13.55
CA VAL A 118 -5.02 -10.57 14.42
C VAL A 118 -3.78 -9.73 14.65
N SER A 119 -2.63 -10.37 14.89
CA SER A 119 -1.35 -9.67 15.12
C SER A 119 -0.89 -8.91 13.88
N LEU A 120 -0.98 -9.51 12.69
CA LEU A 120 -0.61 -8.85 11.43
C LEU A 120 -1.48 -7.61 11.18
N TYR A 121 -2.80 -7.75 11.35
CA TYR A 121 -3.72 -6.62 11.16
C TYR A 121 -3.58 -5.57 12.25
N ALA A 122 -3.30 -5.96 13.49
CA ALA A 122 -3.01 -5.02 14.58
C ALA A 122 -1.77 -4.18 14.28
N ALA A 123 -0.67 -4.84 13.87
CA ALA A 123 0.55 -4.15 13.47
C ALA A 123 0.30 -3.17 12.31
N ALA A 124 -0.44 -3.61 11.28
CA ALA A 124 -0.77 -2.78 10.13
C ALA A 124 -1.66 -1.58 10.52
N ASN A 125 -2.67 -1.78 11.35
CA ASN A 125 -3.52 -0.69 11.87
C ASN A 125 -2.71 0.35 12.65
N ILE A 126 -1.80 -0.10 13.51
CA ILE A 126 -0.90 0.80 14.28
C ILE A 126 0.00 1.59 13.32
N MET A 127 0.61 0.95 12.33
CA MET A 127 1.50 1.64 11.37
C MET A 127 0.76 2.67 10.53
N VAL A 128 -0.45 2.35 10.03
CA VAL A 128 -1.29 3.29 9.29
C VAL A 128 -1.75 4.44 10.19
N PHE A 129 -2.10 4.16 11.45
CA PHE A 129 -2.41 5.19 12.44
C PHE A 129 -1.22 6.12 12.70
N LEU A 130 -0.01 5.60 12.88
CA LEU A 130 1.19 6.40 13.06
C LEU A 130 1.46 7.30 11.84
N ALA A 131 1.24 6.80 10.62
CA ALA A 131 1.33 7.60 9.40
C ALA A 131 0.28 8.73 9.38
N ALA A 132 -0.95 8.47 9.82
CA ALA A 132 -2.00 9.48 9.95
C ALA A 132 -1.63 10.56 10.96
N ILE A 133 -1.13 10.17 12.13
CA ILE A 133 -0.65 11.10 13.17
C ILE A 133 0.53 11.93 12.64
N LEU A 134 1.50 11.29 11.97
CA LEU A 134 2.60 12.01 11.34
C LEU A 134 2.09 13.07 10.35
N ALA A 135 1.14 12.72 9.49
CA ALA A 135 0.54 13.67 8.54
C ALA A 135 -0.16 14.84 9.25
N ILE A 136 -1.02 14.56 10.25
CA ILE A 136 -1.75 15.60 11.01
C ILE A 136 -0.78 16.54 11.71
N TRP A 137 0.28 16.02 12.34
CA TRP A 137 1.21 16.84 13.12
C TRP A 137 2.25 17.57 12.27
N SER A 138 2.52 17.10 11.05
CA SER A 138 3.41 17.76 10.09
C SER A 138 2.80 18.98 9.41
N THR A 139 1.47 19.19 9.52
CA THR A 139 0.78 20.29 8.82
C THR A 139 0.57 21.51 9.71
N ARG A 140 0.59 22.71 9.08
CA ARG A 140 0.30 23.99 9.73
C ARG A 140 -1.02 24.61 9.26
N PRO A 141 -1.37 24.62 7.96
CA PRO A 141 -2.62 25.22 7.50
C PRO A 141 -3.86 24.43 7.96
N PRO A 142 -4.92 25.09 8.46
CA PRO A 142 -6.12 24.39 8.96
C PRO A 142 -6.75 23.43 7.94
N LEU A 143 -6.83 23.83 6.68
CA LEU A 143 -7.38 23.00 5.61
C LEU A 143 -6.55 21.72 5.38
N ALA A 144 -5.23 21.83 5.45
CA ALA A 144 -4.35 20.67 5.34
C ALA A 144 -4.46 19.75 6.57
N MET A 145 -4.74 20.28 7.77
CA MET A 145 -5.02 19.48 8.97
C MET A 145 -6.30 18.67 8.79
N VAL A 146 -7.38 19.32 8.29
CA VAL A 146 -8.63 18.63 7.97
C VAL A 146 -8.40 17.52 6.92
N GLY A 147 -7.71 17.86 5.83
CA GLY A 147 -7.37 16.87 4.79
C GLY A 147 -6.57 15.69 5.34
N SER A 148 -5.54 15.95 6.16
CA SER A 148 -4.73 14.89 6.80
C SER A 148 -5.57 14.03 7.74
N GLY A 149 -6.46 14.66 8.51
CA GLY A 149 -7.37 13.94 9.40
C GLY A 149 -8.35 13.04 8.65
N VAL A 150 -8.96 13.54 7.58
CA VAL A 150 -9.90 12.78 6.74
C VAL A 150 -9.20 11.62 6.04
N VAL A 151 -8.03 11.84 5.42
CA VAL A 151 -7.25 10.78 4.77
C VAL A 151 -6.80 9.74 5.80
N GLY A 152 -6.31 10.18 6.96
CA GLY A 152 -5.89 9.28 8.03
C GLY A 152 -7.03 8.42 8.55
N MET A 153 -8.18 9.03 8.85
CA MET A 153 -9.40 8.35 9.29
C MET A 153 -9.85 7.31 8.24
N ALA A 154 -9.92 7.69 6.98
CA ALA A 154 -10.31 6.79 5.88
C ALA A 154 -9.33 5.62 5.73
N ALA A 155 -8.01 5.89 5.77
CA ALA A 155 -6.99 4.85 5.66
C ALA A 155 -7.07 3.84 6.80
N ILE A 156 -7.27 4.29 8.07
CA ILE A 156 -7.44 3.40 9.22
C ILE A 156 -8.75 2.60 9.08
N TYR A 157 -9.85 3.26 8.70
CA TYR A 157 -11.15 2.59 8.51
C TYR A 157 -11.05 1.45 7.50
N PHE A 158 -10.35 1.64 6.38
CA PHE A 158 -10.19 0.62 5.34
C PHE A 158 -9.30 -0.57 5.74
N MET A 159 -8.60 -0.51 6.85
CA MET A 159 -7.79 -1.64 7.31
C MET A 159 -8.61 -2.89 7.66
N VAL A 160 -9.83 -2.72 8.15
CA VAL A 160 -10.73 -3.84 8.53
C VAL A 160 -12.05 -3.84 7.76
N ASN A 161 -12.33 -2.78 7.03
CA ASN A 161 -13.47 -2.64 6.15
C ASN A 161 -12.95 -2.34 4.71
N PRO A 162 -13.28 -3.15 3.76
CA PRO A 162 -14.37 -4.10 3.63
C PRO A 162 -14.10 -5.45 4.32
N SER A 163 -15.17 -6.06 4.83
CA SER A 163 -15.16 -7.24 5.70
C SER A 163 -14.57 -8.52 5.09
N LYS A 164 -14.12 -8.51 3.85
CA LYS A 164 -13.57 -9.64 3.12
C LYS A 164 -12.18 -9.35 2.53
N ALA A 165 -11.39 -8.50 3.18
CA ALA A 165 -10.02 -8.27 2.73
C ALA A 165 -9.13 -9.48 3.02
N SER A 166 -8.36 -9.90 2.01
CA SER A 166 -7.34 -10.93 2.17
C SER A 166 -6.21 -10.48 3.12
N TYR A 167 -5.57 -11.42 3.81
CA TYR A 167 -4.44 -11.14 4.72
C TYR A 167 -3.30 -10.39 4.04
N SER A 168 -3.13 -10.55 2.73
CA SER A 168 -2.15 -9.83 1.92
C SER A 168 -2.34 -8.31 1.90
N MET A 169 -3.55 -7.84 2.28
CA MET A 169 -3.85 -6.41 2.33
C MET A 169 -3.12 -5.70 3.47
N ALA A 170 -3.01 -6.34 4.64
CA ALA A 170 -2.40 -5.71 5.81
C ALA A 170 -0.96 -5.22 5.56
N PRO A 171 0.00 -6.06 5.10
CA PRO A 171 1.35 -5.60 4.81
C PRO A 171 1.39 -4.65 3.59
N THR A 172 0.51 -4.83 2.60
CA THR A 172 0.43 -3.91 1.46
C THR A 172 0.06 -2.50 1.90
N MET A 173 -0.87 -2.33 2.84
CA MET A 173 -1.29 -1.01 3.33
C MET A 173 -0.17 -0.28 4.09
N ILE A 174 0.65 -1.01 4.84
CA ILE A 174 1.86 -0.46 5.46
C ILE A 174 2.78 0.12 4.38
N VAL A 175 3.05 -0.67 3.33
CA VAL A 175 3.90 -0.23 2.22
C VAL A 175 3.30 1.01 1.55
N CYS A 176 2.00 1.04 1.28
CA CYS A 176 1.33 2.20 0.67
C CYS A 176 1.53 3.49 1.50
N ALA A 177 1.40 3.41 2.81
CA ALA A 177 1.59 4.57 3.69
C ALA A 177 3.05 5.07 3.68
N VAL A 178 4.02 4.14 3.82
CA VAL A 178 5.44 4.48 3.83
C VAL A 178 5.90 4.99 2.47
N VAL A 179 5.52 4.34 1.38
CA VAL A 179 5.87 4.76 0.02
C VAL A 179 5.23 6.11 -0.33
N GLY A 180 4.00 6.36 0.12
CA GLY A 180 3.37 7.67 -0.03
C GLY A 180 4.19 8.79 0.63
N PHE A 181 4.67 8.58 1.86
CA PHE A 181 5.60 9.50 2.54
C PHE A 181 6.90 9.68 1.76
N LEU A 182 7.55 8.58 1.37
CA LEU A 182 8.79 8.62 0.58
C LEU A 182 8.61 9.34 -0.76
N THR A 183 7.44 9.22 -1.38
CA THR A 183 7.13 9.94 -2.62
C THR A 183 7.02 11.46 -2.38
N GLY A 184 6.48 11.88 -1.25
CA GLY A 184 6.51 13.28 -0.83
C GLY A 184 7.94 13.82 -0.71
N VAL A 185 8.85 13.02 -0.10
CA VAL A 185 10.28 13.35 0.00
C VAL A 185 10.95 13.36 -1.37
N LEU A 186 10.71 12.33 -2.20
CA LEU A 186 11.24 12.21 -3.56
C LEU A 186 10.87 13.41 -4.43
N ALA A 187 9.62 13.88 -4.33
CA ALA A 187 9.13 14.97 -5.16
C ALA A 187 9.63 16.35 -4.71
N ASN A 188 9.76 16.60 -3.41
CA ASN A 188 9.85 17.96 -2.88
C ASN A 188 11.11 18.26 -2.05
N HIS A 189 11.87 17.25 -1.60
CA HIS A 189 13.00 17.50 -0.72
C HIS A 189 14.10 18.32 -1.44
N PRO A 190 14.68 19.38 -0.82
CA PRO A 190 15.67 20.23 -1.47
C PRO A 190 16.98 19.50 -1.78
N LYS A 191 17.41 18.58 -0.92
CA LYS A 191 18.68 17.83 -1.08
C LYS A 191 18.49 16.65 -2.04
N SER A 192 19.32 16.60 -3.10
CA SER A 192 19.30 15.52 -4.11
C SER A 192 19.55 14.14 -3.47
N SER A 193 20.47 14.03 -2.51
CA SER A 193 20.76 12.78 -1.80
C SER A 193 19.53 12.19 -1.09
N GLN A 194 18.72 13.02 -0.44
CA GLN A 194 17.49 12.57 0.24
C GLN A 194 16.44 12.07 -0.77
N ARG A 195 16.33 12.70 -1.93
CA ARG A 195 15.46 12.21 -3.01
C ARG A 195 15.94 10.85 -3.52
N THR A 196 17.25 10.65 -3.65
CA THR A 196 17.81 9.35 -4.08
C THR A 196 17.57 8.27 -3.03
N ILE A 197 17.78 8.56 -1.73
CA ILE A 197 17.45 7.65 -0.63
C ILE A 197 15.96 7.28 -0.66
N ALA A 198 15.08 8.26 -0.85
CA ALA A 198 13.64 8.03 -0.94
C ALA A 198 13.28 7.17 -2.17
N ALA A 199 13.96 7.36 -3.31
CA ALA A 199 13.79 6.52 -4.50
C ALA A 199 14.21 5.07 -4.24
N VAL A 200 15.37 4.85 -3.61
CA VAL A 200 15.86 3.51 -3.22
C VAL A 200 14.86 2.83 -2.30
N ALA A 201 14.45 3.50 -1.22
CA ALA A 201 13.53 2.93 -0.25
C ALA A 201 12.14 2.65 -0.87
N ALA A 202 11.62 3.55 -1.71
CA ALA A 202 10.36 3.33 -2.42
C ALA A 202 10.46 2.16 -3.40
N GLY A 203 11.56 2.05 -4.16
CA GLY A 203 11.81 0.93 -5.07
C GLY A 203 11.83 -0.40 -4.31
N LEU A 204 12.62 -0.49 -3.25
CA LEU A 204 12.72 -1.70 -2.42
C LEU A 204 11.35 -2.13 -1.87
N LEU A 205 10.60 -1.19 -1.30
CA LEU A 205 9.29 -1.48 -0.71
C LEU A 205 8.23 -1.84 -1.74
N LEU A 206 8.22 -1.20 -2.92
CA LEU A 206 7.31 -1.56 -4.00
C LEU A 206 7.66 -2.93 -4.60
N GLY A 207 8.94 -3.25 -4.74
CA GLY A 207 9.37 -4.60 -5.12
C GLY A 207 8.94 -5.65 -4.09
N LEU A 208 9.15 -5.37 -2.81
CA LEU A 208 8.70 -6.25 -1.72
C LEU A 208 7.17 -6.39 -1.68
N ALA A 209 6.41 -5.35 -2.01
CA ALA A 209 4.95 -5.41 -2.05
C ALA A 209 4.42 -6.44 -3.06
N VAL A 210 5.17 -6.74 -4.12
CA VAL A 210 4.82 -7.81 -5.08
C VAL A 210 4.81 -9.17 -4.41
N SER A 211 5.68 -9.38 -3.40
CA SER A 211 5.69 -10.64 -2.63
C SER A 211 4.45 -10.82 -1.75
N PHE A 212 3.71 -9.75 -1.43
CA PHE A 212 2.43 -9.86 -0.74
C PHE A 212 1.29 -10.19 -1.70
N ARG A 213 1.30 -9.57 -2.88
CA ARG A 213 0.29 -9.77 -3.93
C ARG A 213 0.88 -9.44 -5.29
N LEU A 214 0.71 -10.33 -6.26
CA LEU A 214 1.23 -10.12 -7.62
C LEU A 214 0.71 -8.83 -8.28
N PRO A 215 -0.58 -8.43 -8.19
CA PRO A 215 -1.06 -7.17 -8.74
C PRO A 215 -0.37 -5.91 -8.21
N ASN A 216 0.31 -5.97 -7.06
CA ASN A 216 1.10 -4.85 -6.55
C ASN A 216 2.28 -4.47 -7.48
N LEU A 217 2.65 -5.35 -8.43
CA LEU A 217 3.59 -5.03 -9.52
C LEU A 217 3.21 -3.73 -10.21
N LEU A 218 1.92 -3.52 -10.46
CA LEU A 218 1.41 -2.36 -11.17
C LEU A 218 1.53 -1.04 -10.37
N LEU A 219 1.66 -1.11 -9.04
CA LEU A 219 1.85 0.09 -8.20
C LEU A 219 3.19 0.79 -8.47
N SER A 220 4.18 0.07 -9.00
CA SER A 220 5.49 0.63 -9.35
C SER A 220 5.52 1.31 -10.72
N ALA A 221 4.55 1.05 -11.60
CA ALA A 221 4.58 1.46 -13.00
C ALA A 221 4.63 2.98 -13.17
N GLY A 222 3.84 3.74 -12.40
CA GLY A 222 3.87 5.20 -12.42
C GLY A 222 5.23 5.76 -11.99
N TYR A 223 5.90 5.13 -11.04
CA TYR A 223 7.24 5.54 -10.61
C TYR A 223 8.26 5.34 -11.72
N PHE A 224 8.29 4.16 -12.34
CA PHE A 224 9.19 3.89 -13.46
C PHE A 224 8.97 4.88 -14.61
N MET A 225 7.72 5.08 -15.04
CA MET A 225 7.43 5.96 -16.18
C MET A 225 7.78 7.41 -15.89
N VAL A 226 7.49 7.91 -14.70
CA VAL A 226 7.78 9.31 -14.35
C VAL A 226 9.28 9.51 -14.15
N LEU A 227 9.99 8.62 -13.45
CA LEU A 227 11.43 8.71 -13.26
C LEU A 227 12.19 8.59 -14.61
N LEU A 228 11.75 7.68 -15.49
CA LEU A 228 12.30 7.54 -16.85
C LEU A 228 12.08 8.83 -17.66
N THR A 229 10.89 9.40 -17.60
CA THR A 229 10.58 10.65 -18.31
C THR A 229 11.42 11.81 -17.79
N LEU A 230 11.63 11.90 -16.47
CA LEU A 230 12.49 12.92 -15.87
C LEU A 230 13.95 12.74 -16.30
N ALA A 231 14.48 11.52 -16.24
CA ALA A 231 15.85 11.22 -16.67
C ALA A 231 16.06 11.54 -18.16
N ALA A 232 15.10 11.15 -19.01
CA ALA A 232 15.18 11.38 -20.46
C ALA A 232 15.09 12.88 -20.83
N ARG A 233 14.25 13.66 -20.12
CA ARG A 233 14.06 15.08 -20.43
C ARG A 233 15.14 15.98 -19.85
N SER A 234 15.63 15.69 -18.64
CA SER A 234 16.59 16.54 -17.96
C SER A 234 18.03 16.25 -18.36
N ALA A 235 18.32 14.99 -18.75
CA ALA A 235 19.67 14.44 -18.98
C ALA A 235 20.65 14.70 -17.80
N LYS A 236 20.11 15.04 -16.60
CA LYS A 236 20.92 15.28 -15.41
C LYS A 236 21.34 13.96 -14.80
N SER A 237 22.60 13.87 -14.39
CA SER A 237 23.13 12.68 -13.73
C SER A 237 22.30 12.25 -12.51
N ASP A 238 21.81 13.19 -11.71
CA ASP A 238 20.99 12.94 -10.54
C ASP A 238 19.67 12.23 -10.86
N ASP A 239 19.00 12.55 -11.96
CA ASP A 239 17.75 11.94 -12.36
C ASP A 239 17.97 10.52 -12.89
N ILE A 240 19.09 10.31 -13.62
CA ILE A 240 19.53 8.98 -14.06
C ILE A 240 19.87 8.11 -12.85
N VAL A 241 20.65 8.64 -11.89
CA VAL A 241 21.01 7.92 -10.66
C VAL A 241 19.75 7.51 -9.89
N ARG A 242 18.75 8.40 -9.76
CA ARG A 242 17.47 8.06 -9.06
C ARG A 242 16.71 6.96 -9.78
N LEU A 243 16.61 7.02 -11.11
CA LEU A 243 15.95 5.97 -11.90
C LEU A 243 16.64 4.61 -11.71
N VAL A 244 17.96 4.58 -11.90
CA VAL A 244 18.76 3.35 -11.78
C VAL A 244 18.71 2.80 -10.36
N SER A 245 18.86 3.67 -9.36
CA SER A 245 18.79 3.27 -7.93
C SER A 245 17.41 2.75 -7.55
N PHE A 246 16.33 3.38 -8.01
CA PHE A 246 14.97 2.89 -7.83
C PHE A 246 14.81 1.50 -8.46
N GLY A 247 15.21 1.33 -9.71
CA GLY A 247 15.10 0.06 -10.44
C GLY A 247 15.91 -1.06 -9.78
N ALA A 248 17.16 -0.80 -9.40
CA ALA A 248 18.00 -1.77 -8.72
C ALA A 248 17.38 -2.20 -7.36
N ALA A 249 16.94 -1.23 -6.56
CA ALA A 249 16.29 -1.50 -5.28
C ALA A 249 14.95 -2.26 -5.46
N TYR A 250 14.18 -1.94 -6.49
CA TYR A 250 12.97 -2.66 -6.83
C TYR A 250 13.25 -4.14 -7.15
N LEU A 251 14.30 -4.43 -7.94
CA LEU A 251 14.71 -5.81 -8.23
C LEU A 251 15.15 -6.55 -6.96
N VAL A 252 15.85 -5.89 -6.05
CA VAL A 252 16.17 -6.46 -4.73
C VAL A 252 14.89 -6.78 -3.94
N GLY A 253 13.91 -5.87 -3.94
CA GLY A 253 12.62 -6.11 -3.29
C GLY A 253 11.83 -7.27 -3.90
N LEU A 254 12.00 -7.56 -5.19
CA LEU A 254 11.38 -8.70 -5.87
C LEU A 254 11.99 -10.06 -5.51
N VAL A 255 13.19 -10.11 -4.93
CA VAL A 255 13.91 -11.36 -4.67
C VAL A 255 13.07 -12.44 -4.01
N PRO A 256 12.25 -12.18 -2.97
CA PRO A 256 11.42 -13.23 -2.37
C PRO A 256 10.45 -13.88 -3.38
N THR A 257 9.83 -13.08 -4.25
CA THR A 257 8.94 -13.57 -5.31
C THR A 257 9.69 -14.39 -6.34
N LEU A 258 10.85 -13.89 -6.81
CA LEU A 258 11.68 -14.57 -7.82
C LEU A 258 12.23 -15.90 -7.31
N VAL A 259 12.65 -15.96 -6.04
CA VAL A 259 13.09 -17.21 -5.39
C VAL A 259 11.94 -18.21 -5.29
N SER A 260 10.77 -17.76 -4.84
CA SER A 260 9.58 -18.61 -4.78
C SER A 260 9.21 -19.17 -6.16
N ASN A 261 9.23 -18.34 -7.19
CA ASN A 261 8.96 -18.73 -8.56
C ASN A 261 9.98 -19.79 -9.05
N ALA A 262 11.28 -19.57 -8.82
CA ALA A 262 12.32 -20.52 -9.20
C ALA A 262 12.11 -21.91 -8.56
N ILE A 263 11.74 -21.94 -7.28
CA ILE A 263 11.55 -23.18 -6.52
C ILE A 263 10.26 -23.90 -6.94
N ASN A 264 9.15 -23.16 -7.07
CA ASN A 264 7.83 -23.73 -7.27
C ASN A 264 7.43 -23.84 -8.75
N ALA A 265 7.85 -22.89 -9.59
CA ALA A 265 7.51 -22.85 -11.01
C ALA A 265 8.70 -23.22 -11.93
N GLY A 266 9.87 -23.53 -11.36
CA GLY A 266 11.05 -23.96 -12.11
C GLY A 266 11.81 -22.87 -12.83
N SER A 267 11.34 -21.60 -12.81
CA SER A 267 12.01 -20.44 -13.39
C SER A 267 11.72 -19.18 -12.59
N VAL A 268 12.68 -18.28 -12.48
CA VAL A 268 12.55 -16.99 -11.77
C VAL A 268 11.45 -16.10 -12.36
N LEU A 269 11.21 -16.18 -13.67
CA LEU A 269 10.20 -15.39 -14.38
C LEU A 269 8.87 -16.12 -14.59
N ALA A 270 8.80 -17.41 -14.28
CA ALA A 270 7.55 -18.15 -14.31
C ALA A 270 6.68 -17.75 -13.12
N THR A 271 5.38 -17.86 -13.27
CA THR A 271 4.43 -17.61 -12.18
C THR A 271 3.74 -18.92 -11.79
N THR A 272 3.41 -19.03 -10.50
CA THR A 272 2.59 -20.12 -9.96
C THR A 272 1.08 -19.89 -10.17
N TYR A 273 0.65 -18.75 -10.71
CA TYR A 273 -0.75 -18.53 -11.09
C TYR A 273 -1.13 -19.47 -12.24
N SER A 274 -2.26 -20.18 -12.06
CA SER A 274 -2.75 -21.12 -13.04
C SER A 274 -3.25 -20.40 -14.31
N SER A 275 -3.31 -21.14 -15.43
CA SER A 275 -3.92 -20.65 -16.67
C SER A 275 -5.41 -20.31 -16.52
N VAL A 276 -6.07 -20.81 -15.50
CA VAL A 276 -7.48 -20.49 -15.18
C VAL A 276 -7.62 -19.07 -14.65
N ASP A 277 -6.61 -18.57 -13.90
CA ASP A 277 -6.58 -17.21 -13.36
C ASP A 277 -5.93 -16.21 -14.33
N ALA A 278 -5.22 -16.72 -15.35
CA ALA A 278 -4.57 -15.93 -16.39
C ALA A 278 -5.47 -15.82 -17.63
N THR A 279 -6.62 -15.16 -17.48
CA THR A 279 -7.51 -14.91 -18.61
C THR A 279 -6.95 -13.81 -19.52
N PRO A 280 -7.13 -13.91 -20.87
CA PRO A 280 -6.81 -12.82 -21.77
C PRO A 280 -7.53 -11.55 -21.35
N PRO A 281 -6.92 -10.37 -21.55
CA PRO A 281 -7.60 -9.10 -21.26
C PRO A 281 -8.92 -9.02 -22.02
N ASP A 282 -10.03 -8.86 -21.29
CA ASP A 282 -11.36 -8.64 -21.85
C ASP A 282 -12.04 -7.50 -21.10
N PHE A 283 -12.37 -6.44 -21.83
CA PHE A 283 -13.01 -5.27 -21.22
C PHE A 283 -14.49 -5.58 -20.92
N SER A 284 -14.80 -5.62 -19.63
CA SER A 284 -16.18 -5.84 -19.18
C SER A 284 -16.81 -4.55 -18.64
N PHE A 285 -17.85 -4.08 -19.33
CA PHE A 285 -18.61 -2.93 -18.84
C PHE A 285 -19.32 -3.21 -17.50
N SER A 286 -19.65 -4.46 -17.20
CA SER A 286 -20.24 -4.86 -15.92
C SER A 286 -19.27 -4.63 -14.76
N ILE A 287 -17.97 -4.90 -14.96
CA ILE A 287 -16.91 -4.65 -13.98
C ILE A 287 -16.71 -3.14 -13.77
N ALA A 288 -16.66 -2.37 -14.86
CA ALA A 288 -16.58 -0.91 -14.77
C ALA A 288 -17.76 -0.33 -13.96
N ARG A 289 -18.98 -0.80 -14.21
CA ARG A 289 -20.18 -0.42 -13.47
C ARG A 289 -20.09 -0.82 -11.99
N GLN A 290 -19.59 -2.01 -11.69
CA GLN A 290 -19.44 -2.49 -10.32
C GLN A 290 -18.44 -1.65 -9.53
N TYR A 291 -17.25 -1.35 -10.09
CA TYR A 291 -16.30 -0.45 -9.44
C TYR A 291 -16.82 0.97 -9.28
N SER A 292 -17.65 1.48 -10.21
CA SER A 292 -18.21 2.83 -10.12
C SER A 292 -19.39 2.93 -9.16
N SER A 293 -20.08 1.84 -8.85
CA SER A 293 -21.19 1.83 -7.89
C SER A 293 -20.74 1.74 -6.43
N ASP A 294 -19.49 1.34 -6.19
CA ASP A 294 -18.93 1.21 -4.87
C ASP A 294 -18.18 2.47 -4.42
N MET A 295 -17.90 2.58 -3.12
CA MET A 295 -17.13 3.68 -2.54
C MET A 295 -15.73 3.81 -3.17
N GLN A 296 -15.15 2.72 -3.68
CA GLN A 296 -13.87 2.72 -4.40
C GLN A 296 -13.92 3.60 -5.66
N GLY A 297 -15.00 3.55 -6.40
CA GLY A 297 -15.21 4.41 -7.58
C GLY A 297 -15.20 5.89 -7.21
N ALA A 298 -15.90 6.26 -6.14
CA ALA A 298 -15.88 7.63 -5.62
C ALA A 298 -14.47 8.09 -5.20
N LEU A 299 -13.71 7.22 -4.53
CA LEU A 299 -12.34 7.51 -4.13
C LEU A 299 -11.39 7.61 -5.33
N ILE A 300 -11.54 6.76 -6.35
CA ILE A 300 -10.76 6.87 -7.60
C ILE A 300 -11.06 8.21 -8.29
N LEU A 301 -12.32 8.61 -8.37
CA LEU A 301 -12.70 9.91 -8.93
C LEU A 301 -12.11 11.08 -8.12
N LEU A 302 -12.12 10.98 -6.80
CA LEU A 302 -11.54 12.00 -5.92
C LEU A 302 -10.02 12.14 -6.17
N ILE A 303 -9.28 11.04 -6.18
CA ILE A 303 -7.82 11.08 -6.40
C ILE A 303 -7.48 11.48 -7.84
N ALA A 304 -8.27 11.07 -8.83
CA ALA A 304 -8.11 11.51 -10.22
C ALA A 304 -8.32 13.02 -10.36
N THR A 305 -9.41 13.54 -9.79
CA THR A 305 -9.70 14.97 -9.76
C THR A 305 -8.58 15.75 -9.05
N TRP A 306 -8.13 15.29 -7.88
CA TRP A 306 -7.02 15.91 -7.15
C TRP A 306 -5.74 15.93 -8.00
N SER A 307 -5.42 14.82 -8.68
CA SER A 307 -4.26 14.73 -9.56
C SER A 307 -4.34 15.69 -10.74
N ILE A 308 -5.51 15.79 -11.39
CA ILE A 308 -5.76 16.71 -12.51
C ILE A 308 -5.58 18.15 -12.03
N VAL A 309 -6.19 18.53 -10.91
CA VAL A 309 -6.06 19.88 -10.33
C VAL A 309 -4.59 20.18 -10.01
N ALA A 310 -3.86 19.25 -9.42
CA ALA A 310 -2.44 19.44 -9.11
C ALA A 310 -1.58 19.59 -10.38
N LEU A 311 -1.88 18.86 -11.44
CA LEU A 311 -1.19 18.95 -12.73
C LEU A 311 -1.50 20.27 -13.45
N THR A 312 -2.76 20.67 -13.51
CA THR A 312 -3.20 21.92 -14.19
C THR A 312 -2.73 23.16 -13.45
N ALA A 313 -2.79 23.15 -12.13
CA ALA A 313 -2.26 24.23 -11.29
C ALA A 313 -0.73 24.27 -11.24
N ASN A 314 -0.05 23.36 -11.93
CA ASN A 314 1.41 23.30 -11.96
C ASN A 314 2.06 23.03 -10.59
N VAL A 315 1.31 22.43 -9.69
CA VAL A 315 1.70 22.18 -8.31
C VAL A 315 2.02 20.70 -8.15
N ARG A 316 3.21 20.37 -7.62
CA ARG A 316 3.61 18.98 -7.30
C ARG A 316 3.50 17.99 -8.45
N LYS A 317 3.87 18.44 -9.65
CA LYS A 317 3.72 17.67 -10.89
C LYS A 317 4.23 16.24 -10.81
N THR A 318 5.41 16.02 -10.20
CA THR A 318 6.02 14.68 -10.11
C THR A 318 5.10 13.70 -9.37
N ALA A 319 4.62 14.05 -8.18
CA ALA A 319 3.74 13.18 -7.42
C ALA A 319 2.38 12.98 -8.11
N ALA A 320 1.79 14.06 -8.63
CA ALA A 320 0.54 14.01 -9.36
C ALA A 320 0.65 13.17 -10.64
N SER A 321 1.78 13.24 -11.37
CA SER A 321 2.04 12.39 -12.53
C SER A 321 2.17 10.92 -12.17
N ILE A 322 2.88 10.59 -11.07
CA ILE A 322 2.99 9.21 -10.57
C ILE A 322 1.59 8.66 -10.28
N VAL A 323 0.76 9.43 -9.56
CA VAL A 323 -0.60 9.02 -9.22
C VAL A 323 -1.47 8.86 -10.48
N ALA A 324 -1.46 9.82 -11.40
CA ALA A 324 -2.24 9.76 -12.62
C ALA A 324 -1.88 8.53 -13.47
N VAL A 325 -0.59 8.26 -13.66
CA VAL A 325 -0.11 7.09 -14.41
C VAL A 325 -0.51 5.80 -13.69
N ASN A 326 -0.34 5.74 -12.36
CA ASN A 326 -0.75 4.57 -11.58
C ASN A 326 -2.27 4.31 -11.68
N ILE A 327 -3.12 5.35 -11.64
CA ILE A 327 -4.56 5.20 -11.82
C ILE A 327 -4.86 4.57 -13.19
N VAL A 328 -4.29 5.14 -14.26
CA VAL A 328 -4.55 4.66 -15.62
C VAL A 328 -4.13 3.20 -15.78
N LEU A 329 -2.94 2.83 -15.32
CA LEU A 329 -2.40 1.49 -15.53
C LEU A 329 -3.07 0.45 -14.63
N ASN A 330 -3.23 0.74 -13.34
CA ASN A 330 -3.83 -0.22 -12.41
C ASN A 330 -5.34 -0.37 -12.67
N PHE A 331 -6.07 0.74 -12.83
CA PHE A 331 -7.49 0.68 -13.07
C PHE A 331 -7.80 0.10 -14.45
N GLY A 332 -7.00 0.45 -15.46
CA GLY A 332 -7.06 -0.16 -16.80
C GLY A 332 -6.86 -1.68 -16.74
N PHE A 333 -5.88 -2.15 -15.96
CA PHE A 333 -5.68 -3.58 -15.74
C PHE A 333 -6.91 -4.24 -15.09
N PHE A 334 -7.45 -3.69 -14.01
CA PHE A 334 -8.59 -4.27 -13.32
C PHE A 334 -9.89 -4.24 -14.14
N LEU A 335 -10.05 -3.26 -15.03
CA LEU A 335 -11.19 -3.21 -15.95
C LEU A 335 -11.11 -4.26 -17.06
N THR A 336 -9.92 -4.71 -17.42
CA THR A 336 -9.71 -5.70 -18.47
C THR A 336 -9.59 -7.14 -17.96
N HIS A 337 -9.51 -7.32 -16.63
CA HIS A 337 -9.45 -8.64 -16.01
C HIS A 337 -10.73 -8.86 -15.21
N SER A 338 -11.45 -9.92 -15.54
CA SER A 338 -12.83 -10.19 -15.07
C SER A 338 -12.94 -10.52 -13.56
N ILE A 339 -11.92 -10.23 -12.78
CA ILE A 339 -11.92 -10.43 -11.32
C ILE A 339 -12.29 -9.12 -10.65
N SER A 340 -13.57 -8.99 -10.30
CA SER A 340 -14.09 -7.84 -9.58
C SER A 340 -14.17 -8.12 -8.09
N THR A 341 -13.15 -7.69 -7.36
CA THR A 341 -13.15 -7.75 -5.89
C THR A 341 -12.86 -6.35 -5.35
N PRO A 342 -13.70 -5.80 -4.44
CA PRO A 342 -13.55 -4.44 -3.95
C PRO A 342 -12.16 -4.12 -3.40
N TYR A 343 -11.50 -5.05 -2.74
CA TYR A 343 -10.18 -4.81 -2.15
C TYR A 343 -9.01 -4.79 -3.17
N TYR A 344 -9.24 -5.11 -4.45
CA TYR A 344 -8.15 -5.08 -5.45
C TYR A 344 -7.67 -3.66 -5.77
N VAL A 345 -8.57 -2.70 -5.78
CA VAL A 345 -8.22 -1.29 -6.07
C VAL A 345 -7.77 -0.50 -4.82
N MET A 346 -7.97 -1.05 -3.62
CA MET A 346 -7.61 -0.35 -2.38
C MET A 346 -6.14 0.03 -2.26
N PRO A 347 -5.14 -0.81 -2.63
CA PRO A 347 -3.75 -0.41 -2.61
C PRO A 347 -3.46 0.80 -3.49
N LEU A 348 -4.03 0.84 -4.71
CA LEU A 348 -3.93 1.98 -5.60
C LEU A 348 -4.51 3.25 -4.96
N VAL A 349 -5.72 3.15 -4.39
CA VAL A 349 -6.40 4.29 -3.74
C VAL A 349 -5.57 4.84 -2.59
N LEU A 350 -5.14 3.99 -1.66
CA LEU A 350 -4.42 4.44 -0.48
C LEU A 350 -3.01 4.92 -0.80
N LEU A 351 -2.27 4.24 -1.69
CA LEU A 351 -0.98 4.74 -2.15
C LEU A 351 -1.12 6.14 -2.77
N SER A 352 -2.15 6.35 -3.60
CA SER A 352 -2.41 7.63 -4.25
C SER A 352 -2.77 8.72 -3.26
N MET A 353 -3.67 8.43 -2.30
CA MET A 353 -4.06 9.38 -1.24
C MET A 353 -2.86 9.78 -0.39
N TRP A 354 -2.04 8.83 0.08
CA TRP A 354 -0.83 9.11 0.86
C TRP A 354 0.20 9.89 0.03
N THR A 355 0.40 9.52 -1.24
CA THR A 355 1.34 10.21 -2.14
C THR A 355 0.95 11.67 -2.33
N LEU A 356 -0.30 11.95 -2.65
CA LEU A 356 -0.78 13.33 -2.82
C LEU A 356 -0.71 14.11 -1.52
N LEU A 357 -1.15 13.53 -0.42
CA LEU A 357 -1.13 14.17 0.89
C LEU A 357 0.30 14.54 1.31
N PHE A 358 1.22 13.58 1.37
CA PHE A 358 2.58 13.85 1.80
C PHE A 358 3.36 14.73 0.83
N SER A 359 3.08 14.68 -0.49
CA SER A 359 3.67 15.63 -1.43
C SER A 359 3.20 17.06 -1.18
N PHE A 360 1.95 17.22 -0.70
CA PHE A 360 1.41 18.51 -0.30
C PHE A 360 2.04 19.01 1.01
N LEU A 361 2.24 18.15 2.00
CA LEU A 361 2.78 18.50 3.31
C LEU A 361 4.28 18.82 3.27
N ASN A 362 5.05 18.15 2.43
CA ASN A 362 6.50 18.29 2.33
C ASN A 362 6.94 19.44 1.40
N ASP A 363 6.06 20.38 1.02
CA ASP A 363 6.45 21.53 0.19
C ASP A 363 7.08 22.65 1.00
N PRO A 364 8.35 22.98 0.73
CA PRO A 364 9.02 24.13 1.36
C PRO A 364 8.32 25.47 1.08
N ARG A 365 7.57 25.59 -0.01
CA ARG A 365 6.82 26.82 -0.33
C ARG A 365 5.62 27.03 0.59
N SER A 366 5.11 25.99 1.23
CA SER A 366 4.04 26.14 2.22
C SER A 366 4.50 26.91 3.47
N GLU A 367 5.81 26.98 3.74
CA GLU A 367 6.37 27.76 4.83
C GLU A 367 6.47 29.25 4.50
N SER A 368 6.65 29.61 3.22
CA SER A 368 6.78 31.03 2.81
C SER A 368 5.44 31.77 2.74
N VAL A 369 4.32 31.07 2.64
CA VAL A 369 2.97 31.67 2.65
C VAL A 369 2.52 32.04 4.07
N TYR A 370 3.14 31.44 5.09
CA TYR A 370 2.89 31.72 6.49
C TYR A 370 4.24 31.87 7.21
N PRO A 371 4.92 33.02 7.13
CA PRO A 371 6.17 33.22 7.84
C PRO A 371 5.95 33.01 9.34
N PRO A 372 6.86 32.30 10.04
CA PRO A 372 6.76 32.13 11.48
C PRO A 372 6.88 33.49 12.16
N GLY A 373 5.76 33.97 12.66
CA GLY A 373 5.76 34.98 13.72
C GLY A 373 5.92 36.45 13.32
N GLU A 374 5.15 36.95 12.37
CA GLU A 374 4.71 38.35 12.46
C GLU A 374 3.29 38.41 13.08
N LEU A 375 3.20 38.06 14.35
CA LEU A 375 2.41 38.85 15.25
C LEU A 375 3.20 40.17 15.45
N ALA A 376 3.16 41.02 14.44
CA ALA A 376 3.51 42.39 14.62
C ALA A 376 2.51 42.94 15.65
N PHE A 377 2.89 42.96 16.92
CA PHE A 377 2.40 43.93 17.85
C PHE A 377 2.76 45.28 17.20
N ALA A 378 1.75 45.91 16.60
CA ALA A 378 1.83 47.29 16.19
C ALA A 378 2.28 48.05 17.45
N ASN A 379 3.56 48.37 17.48
CA ASN A 379 4.07 49.37 18.36
C ASN A 379 3.38 50.66 17.95
N VAL A 380 2.32 51.00 18.67
CA VAL A 380 1.78 52.33 18.74
C VAL A 380 2.87 53.18 19.40
N THR A 381 3.85 53.59 18.61
CA THR A 381 4.77 54.63 18.99
C THR A 381 3.95 55.94 19.03
N LYS A 382 3.68 56.37 20.26
CA LYS A 382 3.22 57.71 20.58
C LYS A 382 4.07 58.72 19.82
N THR A 383 3.49 59.34 18.81
CA THR A 383 3.98 60.63 18.29
C THR A 383 3.72 61.67 19.36
N GLY A 384 4.74 61.97 20.16
CA GLY A 384 4.76 63.16 20.99
C GLY A 384 4.90 64.39 20.10
N PRO A 385 4.26 65.55 20.47
CA PRO A 385 4.32 66.75 19.67
C PRO A 385 5.72 67.35 19.71
N ARG A 386 6.27 67.81 18.56
CA ARG A 386 7.40 68.69 18.46
C ARG A 386 6.96 70.02 19.01
N GLN A 387 7.61 70.49 20.09
CA GLN A 387 7.66 71.94 20.48
C GLN A 387 8.80 72.55 19.69
N GLU A 388 8.50 73.82 19.27
CA GLU A 388 9.36 74.71 18.54
C GLU A 388 10.66 75.06 19.26
#